data_d472b5d6cc43ce45c26e8f038470d4f2
#
_entry.id   d472b5d6cc43ce45c26e8f038470d4f2
#
_cell.length_a   1.000
_cell.length_b   1.000
_cell.length_c   1.000
_cell.angle_alpha   90.00
_cell.angle_beta   90.00
_cell.angle_gamma   90.00
#
_symmetry.space_group_name_H-M   'P 1'
#
loop_
_entity.id
_entity.type
_entity.pdbx_description
1 polymer ?
#
loop_
_entity_poly.entity_id
_entity_poly.type
_entity_poly.pdbx_seq_one_letter_code
_entity_poly.pdbx_strand_id
1 'polypeptide(L)'
;MGSSGVRKHQYQQRYKRILSAALTLFCEKGIEETSIEDIAGKAEVGPATVYRYFETKAEVAIQGGILYWREVSEKYLVHLSKQKYLESNGRDQIRKIMDIFVWIFE
;
A
#
# COMPACT_ATOMS: atom_id res chain seq x y z
N MET A 1 19.23 10.83 22.11
CA MET A 1 19.68 10.02 21.05
C MET A 1 18.77 8.95 20.53
N GLY A 2 18.04 8.18 21.36
CA GLY A 2 17.05 7.23 20.88
C GLY A 2 15.75 7.84 20.36
N SER A 3 15.51 9.13 20.67
CA SER A 3 14.22 9.78 20.38
C SER A 3 13.93 9.98 18.89
N SER A 4 14.93 10.27 18.07
CA SER A 4 14.74 10.49 16.63
C SER A 4 14.39 9.19 15.88
N GLY A 5 15.04 8.07 16.24
CA GLY A 5 14.73 6.76 15.68
C GLY A 5 13.34 6.27 16.06
N VAL A 6 12.95 6.48 17.32
CA VAL A 6 11.63 6.11 17.84
C VAL A 6 10.54 6.94 17.14
N ARG A 7 10.74 8.24 16.98
CA ARG A 7 9.80 9.13 16.29
C ARG A 7 9.60 8.73 14.83
N LYS A 8 10.68 8.41 14.13
CA LYS A 8 10.65 7.96 12.75
C LYS A 8 9.87 6.65 12.62
N HIS A 9 10.11 5.72 13.53
CA HIS A 9 9.43 4.44 13.54
C HIS A 9 7.93 4.62 13.80
N GLN A 10 7.56 5.44 14.78
CA GLN A 10 6.16 5.77 15.08
C GLN A 10 5.47 6.44 13.90
N TYR A 11 6.16 7.35 13.22
CA TYR A 11 5.65 8.03 12.03
C TYR A 11 5.34 7.01 10.94
N GLN A 12 6.27 6.11 10.64
CA GLN A 12 6.10 5.09 9.61
C GLN A 12 4.97 4.11 9.95
N GLN A 13 4.86 3.70 11.20
CA GLN A 13 3.78 2.82 11.64
C GLN A 13 2.42 3.48 11.51
N ARG A 14 2.33 4.75 11.90
CA ARG A 14 1.08 5.52 11.81
C ARG A 14 0.70 5.77 10.35
N TYR A 15 1.68 6.07 9.51
CA TYR A 15 1.51 6.22 8.07
C TYR A 15 0.86 4.96 7.46
N LYS A 16 1.45 3.80 7.72
CA LYS A 16 0.94 2.52 7.24
C LYS A 16 -0.45 2.19 7.78
N ARG A 17 -0.69 2.51 9.03
CA ARG A 17 -1.99 2.26 9.67
C ARG A 17 -3.09 3.10 9.03
N ILE A 18 -2.81 4.36 8.72
CA ILE A 18 -3.74 5.24 8.02
C ILE A 18 -4.04 4.70 6.62
N LEU A 19 -3.01 4.34 5.85
CA LEU A 19 -3.17 3.79 4.51
C LEU A 19 -3.95 2.48 4.52
N SER A 20 -3.64 1.59 5.46
CA SER A 20 -4.33 0.31 5.60
C SER A 20 -5.82 0.50 5.90
N ALA A 21 -6.14 1.42 6.81
CA ALA A 21 -7.51 1.78 7.14
C ALA A 21 -8.25 2.34 5.93
N ALA A 22 -7.60 3.23 5.20
CA ALA A 22 -8.16 3.84 3.99
C ALA A 22 -8.46 2.80 2.92
N LEU A 23 -7.51 1.92 2.63
CA LEU A 23 -7.67 0.87 1.64
C LEU A 23 -8.83 -0.06 1.97
N THR A 24 -8.96 -0.44 3.23
CA THR A 24 -10.06 -1.29 3.69
C THR A 24 -11.41 -0.60 3.44
N LEU A 25 -11.52 0.67 3.79
CA LEU A 25 -12.75 1.44 3.59
C LEU A 25 -13.04 1.66 2.11
N PHE A 26 -12.01 1.94 1.32
CA PHE A 26 -12.17 2.10 -0.13
C PHE A 26 -12.69 0.82 -0.79
N CYS A 27 -12.22 -0.34 -0.34
CA CYS A 27 -12.70 -1.62 -0.84
C CYS A 27 -14.13 -1.93 -0.37
N GLU A 28 -14.47 -1.53 0.85
CA GLU A 28 -15.80 -1.80 1.41
C GLU A 28 -16.90 -0.92 0.84
N LYS A 29 -16.63 0.38 0.69
CA LYS A 29 -17.67 1.33 0.29
C LYS A 29 -17.26 2.34 -0.78
N GLY A 30 -16.06 2.20 -1.33
CA GLY A 30 -15.57 3.07 -2.41
C GLY A 30 -14.92 4.34 -1.91
N ILE A 31 -14.10 4.95 -2.77
CA ILE A 31 -13.36 6.17 -2.44
C ILE A 31 -14.31 7.35 -2.21
N GLU A 32 -15.33 7.46 -3.05
CA GLU A 32 -16.29 8.58 -2.98
C GLU A 32 -17.06 8.57 -1.67
N GLU A 33 -17.45 7.40 -1.19
CA GLU A 33 -18.25 7.23 0.03
C GLU A 33 -17.41 7.22 1.31
N THR A 34 -16.10 7.28 1.20
CA THR A 34 -15.19 7.28 2.34
C THR A 34 -14.72 8.69 2.63
N SER A 35 -14.91 9.15 3.86
CA SER A 35 -14.44 10.46 4.31
C SER A 35 -13.09 10.34 5.04
N ILE A 36 -12.39 11.46 5.20
CA ILE A 36 -11.17 11.51 6.01
C ILE A 36 -11.50 11.14 7.47
N GLU A 37 -12.66 11.55 7.96
CA GLU A 37 -13.14 11.23 9.32
C GLU A 37 -13.33 9.72 9.49
N ASP A 38 -13.84 9.04 8.47
CA ASP A 38 -13.97 7.58 8.46
C ASP A 38 -12.61 6.90 8.55
N ILE A 39 -11.65 7.37 7.77
CA ILE A 39 -10.28 6.85 7.77
C ILE A 39 -9.63 7.06 9.14
N ALA A 40 -9.75 8.25 9.69
CA ALA A 40 -9.20 8.59 11.00
C ALA A 40 -9.79 7.70 12.09
N GLY A 41 -11.11 7.51 12.09
CA GLY A 41 -11.78 6.64 13.05
C GLY A 41 -11.30 5.21 13.00
N LYS A 42 -11.18 4.65 11.79
CA LYS A 42 -10.70 3.28 11.61
C LYS A 42 -9.21 3.13 11.99
N ALA A 43 -8.41 4.14 11.71
CA ALA A 43 -6.98 4.15 12.05
C ALA A 43 -6.72 4.50 13.52
N GLU A 44 -7.76 4.85 14.26
CA GLU A 44 -7.68 5.27 15.66
C GLU A 44 -6.79 6.49 15.87
N VAL A 45 -6.95 7.48 14.98
CA VAL A 45 -6.28 8.78 15.07
C VAL A 45 -7.28 9.89 14.85
N GLY A 46 -6.91 11.12 15.18
CA GLY A 46 -7.74 12.27 14.86
C GLY A 46 -7.66 12.65 13.39
N PRO A 47 -8.71 13.31 12.83
CA PRO A 47 -8.66 13.79 11.44
C PRO A 47 -7.48 14.72 11.16
N ALA A 48 -7.13 15.58 12.12
CA ALA A 48 -5.97 16.46 12.01
C ALA A 48 -4.67 15.68 11.81
N THR A 49 -4.57 14.51 12.44
CA THR A 49 -3.41 13.63 12.27
C THR A 49 -3.34 13.11 10.83
N VAL A 50 -4.46 12.70 10.25
CA VAL A 50 -4.51 12.25 8.85
C VAL A 50 -4.04 13.37 7.93
N TYR A 51 -4.50 14.61 8.15
CA TYR A 51 -4.12 15.76 7.33
C TYR A 51 -2.64 16.15 7.47
N ARG A 52 -1.97 15.76 8.53
CA ARG A 52 -0.51 15.93 8.65
C ARG A 52 0.25 15.04 7.69
N TYR A 53 -0.30 13.89 7.35
CA TYR A 53 0.34 12.92 6.44
C TYR A 53 -0.09 13.12 5.00
N PHE A 54 -1.34 13.51 4.78
CA PHE A 54 -1.93 13.59 3.44
C PHE A 54 -2.79 14.85 3.34
N GLU A 55 -2.60 15.62 2.29
CA GLU A 55 -3.38 16.85 2.09
C GLU A 55 -4.81 16.56 1.65
N THR A 56 -5.01 15.51 0.86
CA THR A 56 -6.31 15.18 0.27
C THR A 56 -6.60 13.69 0.34
N LYS A 57 -7.86 13.34 0.22
CA LYS A 57 -8.30 11.95 0.10
C LYS A 57 -7.70 11.27 -1.15
N ALA A 58 -7.57 12.02 -2.24
CA ALA A 58 -6.95 11.53 -3.46
C ALA A 58 -5.50 11.10 -3.22
N GLU A 59 -4.75 11.88 -2.45
CA GLU A 59 -3.37 11.54 -2.08
C GLU A 59 -3.32 10.26 -1.27
N VAL A 60 -4.24 10.09 -0.30
CA VAL A 60 -4.36 8.84 0.47
C VAL A 60 -4.60 7.66 -0.47
N ALA A 61 -5.50 7.81 -1.43
CA ALA A 61 -5.84 6.76 -2.39
C ALA A 61 -4.64 6.38 -3.25
N ILE A 62 -3.90 7.36 -3.74
CA ILE A 62 -2.72 7.14 -4.59
C ILE A 62 -1.63 6.42 -3.79
N GLN A 63 -1.28 6.93 -2.62
CA GLN A 63 -0.23 6.33 -1.79
C GLN A 63 -0.63 4.95 -1.27
N GLY A 64 -1.89 4.77 -0.91
CA GLY A 64 -2.43 3.48 -0.51
C GLY A 64 -2.39 2.45 -1.64
N GLY A 65 -2.73 2.87 -2.84
CA GLY A 65 -2.67 2.03 -4.02
C GLY A 65 -1.25 1.57 -4.34
N ILE A 66 -0.28 2.50 -4.24
CA ILE A 66 1.13 2.19 -4.47
C ILE A 66 1.63 1.18 -3.42
N LEU A 67 1.31 1.39 -2.16
CA LEU A 67 1.72 0.48 -1.09
C LEU A 67 1.13 -0.91 -1.27
N TYR A 68 -0.16 -0.98 -1.55
CA TYR A 68 -0.86 -2.24 -1.81
C TYR A 68 -0.23 -3.00 -2.98
N TRP A 69 0.01 -2.29 -4.06
CA TRP A 69 0.60 -2.87 -5.27
C TRP A 69 2.01 -3.42 -5.00
N ARG A 70 2.82 -2.67 -4.25
CA ARG A 70 4.17 -3.09 -3.87
C ARG A 70 4.14 -4.38 -3.06
N GLU A 71 3.28 -4.44 -2.05
CA GLU A 71 3.18 -5.62 -1.19
C GLU A 71 2.68 -6.85 -1.94
N VAL A 72 1.66 -6.68 -2.78
CA VAL A 72 1.11 -7.77 -3.60
C VAL A 72 2.14 -8.24 -4.62
N SER A 73 2.84 -7.31 -5.26
CA SER A 73 3.88 -7.63 -6.24
C SER A 73 5.02 -8.42 -5.62
N GLU A 74 5.48 -8.01 -4.45
CA GLU A 74 6.56 -8.70 -3.73
C GLU A 74 6.16 -10.13 -3.39
N LYS A 75 4.96 -10.32 -2.84
CA LYS A 75 4.44 -11.64 -2.50
C LYS A 75 4.29 -12.53 -3.73
N TYR A 76 3.80 -11.97 -4.82
CA TYR A 76 3.59 -12.68 -6.06
C TYR A 76 4.92 -13.09 -6.69
N LEU A 77 5.90 -12.17 -6.73
CA LEU A 77 7.24 -12.46 -7.25
C LEU A 77 7.96 -13.52 -6.41
N VAL A 78 7.83 -13.46 -5.10
CA VAL A 78 8.40 -14.49 -4.20
C VAL A 78 7.75 -15.85 -4.48
N HIS A 79 6.43 -15.88 -4.62
CA HIS A 79 5.69 -17.11 -4.93
C HIS A 79 6.13 -17.69 -6.27
N LEU A 80 6.27 -16.86 -7.29
CA LEU A 80 6.74 -17.27 -8.60
C LEU A 80 8.19 -17.76 -8.56
N SER A 81 9.05 -17.10 -7.78
CA SER A 81 10.43 -17.53 -7.59
C SER A 81 10.51 -18.94 -7.02
N LYS A 82 9.64 -19.24 -6.04
CA LYS A 82 9.58 -20.58 -5.45
C LYS A 82 9.08 -21.62 -6.45
N GLN A 83 8.07 -21.31 -7.23
CA GLN A 83 7.57 -22.20 -8.28
C GLN A 83 8.61 -22.36 -9.38
N LYS A 84 9.31 -21.29 -9.72
CA LYS A 84 10.35 -21.29 -10.73
C LYS A 84 11.50 -22.24 -10.39
N TYR A 85 11.81 -22.36 -9.10
CA TYR A 85 12.85 -23.28 -8.65
C TYR A 85 12.46 -24.75 -8.93
N LEU A 86 11.15 -25.01 -9.04
CA LEU A 86 10.59 -26.33 -9.32
C LEU A 86 10.33 -26.57 -10.81
N GLU A 87 10.31 -25.51 -11.63
CA GLU A 87 10.00 -25.60 -13.05
C GLU A 87 11.09 -24.90 -13.87
N SER A 88 11.63 -25.59 -14.88
CA SER A 88 12.76 -25.11 -15.69
C SER A 88 12.40 -23.95 -16.64
N ASN A 89 11.12 -23.57 -16.76
CA ASN A 89 10.64 -22.54 -17.69
C ASN A 89 10.23 -21.22 -17.02
N GLY A 90 10.69 -20.97 -15.80
CA GLY A 90 10.25 -19.81 -15.02
C GLY A 90 10.69 -18.44 -15.53
N ARG A 91 11.70 -18.36 -16.42
CA ARG A 91 12.15 -17.09 -16.98
C ARG A 91 11.08 -16.44 -17.87
N ASP A 92 10.35 -17.26 -18.64
CA ASP A 92 9.30 -16.76 -19.52
C ASP A 92 8.09 -16.23 -18.75
N GLN A 93 7.76 -16.84 -17.62
CA GLN A 93 6.66 -16.39 -16.78
C GLN A 93 6.97 -15.06 -16.11
N ILE A 94 8.19 -14.87 -15.61
CA ILE A 94 8.60 -13.59 -15.03
C ILE A 94 8.59 -12.51 -16.09
N ARG A 95 9.06 -12.80 -17.29
CA ARG A 95 9.06 -11.87 -18.40
C ARG A 95 7.63 -11.44 -18.76
N LYS A 96 6.69 -12.38 -18.82
CA LYS A 96 5.28 -12.08 -19.08
C LYS A 96 4.68 -11.16 -18.01
N ILE A 97 5.01 -11.38 -16.75
CA ILE A 97 4.53 -10.56 -15.64
C ILE A 97 5.15 -9.17 -15.70
N MET A 98 6.45 -9.07 -15.99
CA MET A 98 7.13 -7.79 -16.19
C MET A 98 6.51 -7.03 -17.35
N ASP A 99 6.16 -7.71 -18.43
CA ASP A 99 5.52 -7.11 -19.60
C ASP A 99 4.12 -6.57 -19.23
N ILE A 100 3.36 -7.31 -18.44
CA ILE A 100 2.05 -6.86 -17.92
C ILE A 100 2.24 -5.63 -17.05
N PHE A 101 3.25 -5.62 -16.19
CA PHE A 101 3.60 -4.48 -15.35
C PHE A 101 3.89 -3.24 -16.18
N VAL A 102 4.75 -3.36 -17.17
CA VAL A 102 5.10 -2.27 -18.08
C VAL A 102 3.86 -1.78 -18.81
N TRP A 103 3.00 -2.69 -19.25
CA TRP A 103 1.76 -2.35 -19.95
C TRP A 103 0.79 -1.55 -19.07
N ILE A 104 0.67 -1.91 -17.78
CA ILE A 104 -0.22 -1.22 -16.84
C ILE A 104 0.29 0.19 -16.52
N PHE A 105 1.62 0.37 -16.45
CA PHE A 105 2.23 1.65 -16.07
C PHE A 105 2.65 2.53 -17.27
N GLU A 106 2.48 2.08 -18.47
CA GLU A 106 2.56 2.91 -19.66
C GLU A 106 1.21 3.61 -19.85
#